data_e9306cba24094b9c747a9badb3e55c79
#
_entry.id   e9306cba24094b9c747a9badb3e55c79
#
_cell.length_a   1.000
_cell.length_b   1.000
_cell.length_c   1.000
_cell.angle_alpha   90.00
_cell.angle_beta   90.00
_cell.angle_gamma   90.00
#
_symmetry.space_group_name_H-M   'P 1'
#
loop_
_entity.id
_entity.type
_entity.pdbx_description
1 polymer ?
#
loop_
_entity_poly.entity_id
_entity_poly.type
_entity_poly.pdbx_seq_one_letter_code
_entity_poly.pdbx_strand_id
1 'polypeptide(L)'
;MLYHEKFDVIVVGGGHAGTEAALASARTGQKTLLLTHNIDTLGQMSCNPAIGGIGKGHLVKEVDAMGGLMAQAIDHAGIQFRTLNASKGPAVRATRAQADRALYKAYVREALENAPNLTLFQQSVDDLIVEQDRAVGVVTQMGLRFHAKAVVLTVGTFLGGKIHIGMESSSGGRAGDPPSIALADRLRELPFRVDRLKTGTPPRIDARSVDFSQLEAQHGDNPTPVFSFMGQRTQHPRQIPCFITHTNDQTHEVIRNNLDRSPMYAGVIEGIGPRYCPSIEDKVMRFADKNSHQIFIEPEGLNTHELYPNGISTSLPFDVQVQIVRSMKGFENAHIVRPGYAIEYDFFDPRDLKQTYETKFINGLFFAGQINGTTGYEEAAAQGLMAGLNASLYSQDKDGWSPRRDQAYVGVLIDDLSTMGTKEPYRMFTSRAEYRLLLREDNADLRLTERARELGLIDDLRWARFNEKIDNMTKERQRLKDTWMNPKSQGIDALNQLLKTPMVREASGEDLLRRPEMTYQQLTELEAFAPALEDQQAAEQVEIQVKYEGYIKRQQDEIEKSLRHEHTHLPLDMDYANVKGLSNEVVAKLNESKPESIGIASRISGITPAAISILLVHLKKQGMLKKGEEA
;
A
#
# COMPACT_ATOMS: atom_id res chain seq x y z
N MET A 1 -31.33 5.51 19.60
CA MET A 1 -32.36 5.17 18.59
C MET A 1 -31.80 4.08 17.68
N LEU A 2 -32.55 3.01 17.40
CA LEU A 2 -32.14 1.96 16.49
C LEU A 2 -32.43 2.40 15.03
N TYR A 3 -31.45 2.25 14.13
CA TYR A 3 -31.66 2.44 12.70
C TYR A 3 -32.55 1.33 12.14
N HIS A 4 -33.40 1.64 11.20
CA HIS A 4 -34.46 0.73 10.74
C HIS A 4 -33.98 -0.44 9.86
N GLU A 5 -32.76 -0.35 9.31
CA GLU A 5 -32.16 -1.38 8.50
C GLU A 5 -30.98 -2.06 9.20
N LYS A 6 -30.77 -3.34 8.89
CA LYS A 6 -29.55 -4.07 9.25
C LYS A 6 -28.65 -4.21 8.02
N PHE A 7 -27.36 -4.23 8.26
CA PHE A 7 -26.34 -4.38 7.23
C PHE A 7 -25.61 -5.72 7.41
N ASP A 8 -24.94 -6.16 6.35
CA ASP A 8 -24.02 -7.29 6.43
C ASP A 8 -22.67 -6.83 6.98
N VAL A 9 -22.18 -5.70 6.46
CA VAL A 9 -20.91 -5.09 6.86
C VAL A 9 -21.09 -3.59 7.12
N ILE A 10 -20.52 -3.12 8.23
CA ILE A 10 -20.34 -1.69 8.52
C ILE A 10 -18.86 -1.36 8.41
N VAL A 11 -18.53 -0.32 7.64
CA VAL A 11 -17.19 0.25 7.56
C VAL A 11 -17.20 1.63 8.21
N VAL A 12 -16.28 1.87 9.14
CA VAL A 12 -16.12 3.13 9.86
C VAL A 12 -14.88 3.86 9.38
N GLY A 13 -15.07 5.04 8.80
CA GLY A 13 -14.00 5.89 8.26
C GLY A 13 -13.99 5.94 6.74
N GLY A 14 -13.90 7.15 6.18
CA GLY A 14 -13.97 7.44 4.75
C GLY A 14 -12.60 7.72 4.08
N GLY A 15 -11.50 7.30 4.69
CA GLY A 15 -10.16 7.39 4.11
C GLY A 15 -9.88 6.27 3.10
N HIS A 16 -8.61 6.13 2.68
CA HIS A 16 -8.24 5.14 1.64
C HIS A 16 -8.53 3.70 2.04
N ALA A 17 -8.37 3.34 3.32
CA ALA A 17 -8.75 2.01 3.81
C ALA A 17 -10.27 1.81 3.80
N GLY A 18 -11.03 2.78 4.29
CA GLY A 18 -12.48 2.69 4.38
C GLY A 18 -13.17 2.66 3.03
N THR A 19 -12.70 3.45 2.07
CA THR A 19 -13.26 3.47 0.70
C THR A 19 -13.05 2.14 -0.01
N GLU A 20 -11.86 1.55 0.08
CA GLU A 20 -11.57 0.24 -0.50
C GLU A 20 -12.32 -0.90 0.22
N ALA A 21 -12.42 -0.85 1.56
CA ALA A 21 -13.16 -1.83 2.33
C ALA A 21 -14.67 -1.83 1.98
N ALA A 22 -15.28 -0.65 1.92
CA ALA A 22 -16.68 -0.49 1.57
C ALA A 22 -17.00 -0.99 0.17
N LEU A 23 -16.17 -0.61 -0.82
CA LEU A 23 -16.33 -1.05 -2.20
C LEU A 23 -16.09 -2.56 -2.37
N ALA A 24 -15.08 -3.13 -1.70
CA ALA A 24 -14.83 -4.58 -1.74
C ALA A 24 -16.02 -5.37 -1.21
N SER A 25 -16.55 -5.00 -0.05
CA SER A 25 -17.74 -5.63 0.52
C SER A 25 -18.96 -5.49 -0.39
N ALA A 26 -19.22 -4.29 -0.91
CA ALA A 26 -20.36 -4.02 -1.80
C ALA A 26 -20.27 -4.81 -3.11
N ARG A 27 -19.07 -4.91 -3.72
CA ARG A 27 -18.86 -5.68 -4.96
C ARG A 27 -19.17 -7.17 -4.79
N THR A 28 -18.96 -7.73 -3.62
CA THR A 28 -19.31 -9.14 -3.33
C THR A 28 -20.82 -9.35 -3.09
N GLY A 29 -21.62 -8.31 -3.22
CA GLY A 29 -23.08 -8.35 -3.06
C GLY A 29 -23.59 -8.15 -1.64
N GLN A 30 -22.72 -7.84 -0.67
CA GLN A 30 -23.12 -7.64 0.70
C GLN A 30 -23.67 -6.23 0.94
N LYS A 31 -24.77 -6.13 1.67
CA LYS A 31 -25.35 -4.85 2.08
C LYS A 31 -24.41 -4.14 3.03
N THR A 32 -23.77 -3.08 2.53
CA THR A 32 -22.66 -2.40 3.20
C THR A 32 -23.03 -0.97 3.58
N LEU A 33 -22.69 -0.56 4.79
CA LEU A 33 -22.77 0.81 5.27
C LEU A 33 -21.38 1.39 5.46
N LEU A 34 -21.11 2.55 4.87
CA LEU A 34 -19.93 3.36 5.16
C LEU A 34 -20.33 4.56 6.02
N LEU A 35 -19.84 4.59 7.25
CA LEU A 35 -19.99 5.73 8.17
C LEU A 35 -18.74 6.60 8.13
N THR A 36 -18.92 7.87 7.89
CA THR A 36 -17.87 8.89 7.91
C THR A 36 -18.30 10.11 8.70
N HIS A 37 -17.36 10.79 9.34
CA HIS A 37 -17.67 12.06 10.02
C HIS A 37 -18.01 13.19 9.04
N ASN A 38 -17.51 13.12 7.79
CA ASN A 38 -17.79 14.10 6.74
C ASN A 38 -17.72 13.46 5.35
N ILE A 39 -18.86 13.45 4.64
CA ILE A 39 -18.96 12.93 3.26
C ILE A 39 -18.11 13.75 2.29
N ASP A 40 -17.94 15.05 2.51
CA ASP A 40 -17.16 15.91 1.63
C ASP A 40 -15.65 15.62 1.67
N THR A 41 -15.20 14.83 2.63
CA THR A 41 -13.79 14.43 2.79
C THR A 41 -13.51 12.94 2.44
N LEU A 42 -14.46 12.25 1.82
CA LEU A 42 -14.24 10.88 1.34
C LEU A 42 -13.06 10.82 0.37
N GLY A 43 -12.12 9.91 0.61
CA GLY A 43 -10.92 9.74 -0.21
C GLY A 43 -9.91 10.88 -0.13
N GLN A 44 -10.00 11.75 0.87
CA GLN A 44 -9.09 12.89 1.00
C GLN A 44 -7.66 12.47 1.30
N MET A 45 -6.71 13.02 0.54
CA MET A 45 -5.27 12.92 0.80
C MET A 45 -4.88 13.90 1.89
N SER A 46 -4.57 13.39 3.08
CA SER A 46 -4.28 14.24 4.25
C SER A 46 -2.86 14.79 4.28
N CYS A 47 -1.93 14.15 3.58
CA CYS A 47 -0.52 14.50 3.56
C CYS A 47 -0.04 14.70 2.10
N ASN A 48 0.97 13.97 1.66
CA ASN A 48 1.52 14.05 0.31
C ASN A 48 0.45 13.80 -0.78
N PRO A 49 0.28 14.70 -1.78
CA PRO A 49 -0.68 14.51 -2.87
C PRO A 49 -0.11 13.58 -3.95
N ALA A 50 0.35 12.39 -3.57
CA ALA A 50 0.92 11.42 -4.49
C ALA A 50 0.54 9.98 -4.12
N ILE A 51 0.45 9.14 -5.15
CA ILE A 51 0.20 7.70 -5.05
C ILE A 51 1.35 6.95 -5.70
N GLY A 52 1.78 5.86 -5.07
CA GLY A 52 2.80 4.97 -5.60
C GLY A 52 4.21 5.24 -5.11
N GLY A 53 5.17 4.76 -5.87
CA GLY A 53 6.58 4.73 -5.51
C GLY A 53 7.08 3.32 -5.20
N ILE A 54 8.35 3.18 -4.86
CA ILE A 54 9.02 1.88 -4.65
C ILE A 54 8.32 1.10 -3.53
N GLY A 55 7.86 -0.11 -3.86
CA GLY A 55 7.05 -0.97 -2.97
C GLY A 55 5.58 -0.55 -2.89
N LYS A 56 5.30 0.73 -2.88
CA LYS A 56 3.93 1.28 -2.79
C LYS A 56 3.16 1.15 -4.10
N GLY A 57 3.79 1.43 -5.24
CA GLY A 57 3.21 1.18 -6.56
C GLY A 57 2.83 -0.29 -6.75
N HIS A 58 3.61 -1.21 -6.19
CA HIS A 58 3.31 -2.64 -6.18
C HIS A 58 1.98 -2.93 -5.45
N LEU A 59 1.75 -2.32 -4.28
CA LEU A 59 0.48 -2.45 -3.56
C LEU A 59 -0.69 -1.88 -4.37
N VAL A 60 -0.53 -0.71 -5.00
CA VAL A 60 -1.58 -0.09 -5.84
C VAL A 60 -1.97 -1.00 -7.00
N LYS A 61 -0.99 -1.59 -7.68
CA LYS A 61 -1.22 -2.55 -8.78
C LYS A 61 -1.94 -3.81 -8.31
N GLU A 62 -1.60 -4.32 -7.14
CA GLU A 62 -2.28 -5.48 -6.55
C GLU A 62 -3.71 -5.16 -6.11
N VAL A 63 -3.94 -3.98 -5.53
CA VAL A 63 -5.29 -3.47 -5.22
C VAL A 63 -6.12 -3.35 -6.49
N ASP A 64 -5.56 -2.80 -7.56
CA ASP A 64 -6.21 -2.70 -8.87
C ASP A 64 -6.53 -4.08 -9.46
N ALA A 65 -5.58 -5.00 -9.43
CA ALA A 65 -5.75 -6.37 -9.91
C ALA A 65 -6.91 -7.12 -9.22
N MET A 66 -7.22 -6.74 -7.98
CA MET A 66 -8.35 -7.27 -7.21
C MET A 66 -9.62 -6.39 -7.32
N GLY A 67 -9.66 -5.44 -8.24
CA GLY A 67 -10.83 -4.60 -8.50
C GLY A 67 -10.93 -3.33 -7.66
N GLY A 68 -9.87 -2.96 -6.92
CA GLY A 68 -9.83 -1.74 -6.11
C GLY A 68 -9.88 -0.45 -6.94
N LEU A 69 -10.12 0.66 -6.26
CA LEU A 69 -10.40 1.96 -6.88
C LEU A 69 -9.16 2.84 -7.08
N MET A 70 -8.15 2.72 -6.21
CA MET A 70 -7.06 3.70 -6.10
C MET A 70 -6.33 3.96 -7.41
N ALA A 71 -6.01 2.91 -8.19
CA ALA A 71 -5.30 3.06 -9.46
C ALA A 71 -6.14 3.77 -10.52
N GLN A 72 -7.43 3.49 -10.59
CA GLN A 72 -8.35 4.19 -11.49
C GLN A 72 -8.52 5.65 -11.09
N ALA A 73 -8.65 5.92 -9.79
CA ALA A 73 -8.77 7.28 -9.27
C ALA A 73 -7.53 8.12 -9.60
N ILE A 74 -6.32 7.54 -9.44
CA ILE A 74 -5.08 8.28 -9.75
C ILE A 74 -4.86 8.45 -11.25
N ASP A 75 -5.32 7.54 -12.11
CA ASP A 75 -5.28 7.74 -13.56
C ASP A 75 -6.17 8.93 -14.00
N HIS A 76 -7.28 9.18 -13.31
CA HIS A 76 -8.16 10.33 -13.58
C HIS A 76 -7.75 11.63 -12.89
N ALA A 77 -6.88 11.56 -11.89
CA ALA A 77 -6.48 12.70 -11.07
C ALA A 77 -4.98 12.99 -11.11
N GLY A 78 -4.18 12.12 -11.72
CA GLY A 78 -2.72 12.25 -11.77
C GLY A 78 -2.25 13.34 -12.73
N ILE A 79 -1.47 14.28 -12.23
CA ILE A 79 -0.98 15.45 -12.97
C ILE A 79 0.51 15.37 -13.30
N GLN A 80 1.20 14.36 -12.81
CA GLN A 80 2.57 13.97 -13.18
C GLN A 80 2.76 12.49 -12.89
N PHE A 81 3.28 11.74 -13.85
CA PHE A 81 3.55 10.30 -13.71
C PHE A 81 5.00 9.99 -14.00
N ARG A 82 5.60 9.13 -13.18
CA ARG A 82 6.96 8.65 -13.37
C ARG A 82 7.09 7.18 -13.05
N THR A 83 7.94 6.47 -13.80
CA THR A 83 8.40 5.13 -13.49
C THR A 83 9.75 5.23 -12.78
N LEU A 84 9.76 4.96 -11.49
CA LEU A 84 10.97 4.93 -10.68
C LEU A 84 11.76 3.65 -10.97
N ASN A 85 13.09 3.69 -10.87
CA ASN A 85 13.96 2.55 -11.15
C ASN A 85 13.78 1.93 -12.55
N ALA A 86 13.37 2.70 -13.54
CA ALA A 86 13.12 2.21 -14.92
C ALA A 86 14.32 1.45 -15.51
N SER A 87 15.56 1.90 -15.22
CA SER A 87 16.80 1.28 -15.67
C SER A 87 17.27 0.07 -14.85
N LYS A 88 16.66 -0.21 -13.69
CA LYS A 88 17.11 -1.27 -12.77
C LYS A 88 16.44 -2.63 -12.98
N GLY A 89 15.57 -2.75 -13.97
CA GLY A 89 14.87 -3.97 -14.30
C GLY A 89 13.49 -4.12 -13.66
N PRO A 90 12.69 -5.10 -14.11
CA PRO A 90 11.25 -5.18 -13.80
C PRO A 90 10.93 -5.47 -12.33
N ALA A 91 11.83 -6.14 -11.60
CA ALA A 91 11.61 -6.51 -10.20
C ALA A 91 11.46 -5.32 -9.24
N VAL A 92 11.99 -4.16 -9.60
CA VAL A 92 12.02 -2.97 -8.74
C VAL A 92 11.49 -1.71 -9.41
N ARG A 93 10.99 -1.81 -10.64
CA ARG A 93 10.27 -0.70 -11.29
C ARG A 93 9.03 -0.38 -10.49
N ALA A 94 8.77 0.91 -10.31
CA ALA A 94 7.65 1.37 -9.51
C ALA A 94 7.04 2.64 -10.11
N THR A 95 5.75 2.63 -10.33
CA THR A 95 4.99 3.77 -10.81
C THR A 95 4.67 4.71 -9.64
N ARG A 96 4.83 6.02 -9.88
CA ARG A 96 4.43 7.08 -8.97
C ARG A 96 3.70 8.17 -9.73
N ALA A 97 2.60 8.65 -9.17
CA ALA A 97 1.83 9.75 -9.73
C ALA A 97 1.56 10.83 -8.69
N GLN A 98 1.76 12.08 -9.10
CA GLN A 98 1.32 13.26 -8.38
C GLN A 98 -0.16 13.50 -8.66
N ALA A 99 -0.96 13.73 -7.61
CA ALA A 99 -2.40 13.89 -7.73
C ALA A 99 -2.84 15.36 -7.68
N ASP A 100 -3.87 15.68 -8.45
CA ASP A 100 -4.79 16.77 -8.12
C ASP A 100 -5.75 16.25 -7.03
N ARG A 101 -5.67 16.80 -5.82
CA ARG A 101 -6.47 16.35 -4.67
C ARG A 101 -7.97 16.47 -4.89
N ALA A 102 -8.41 17.54 -5.54
CA ALA A 102 -9.82 17.78 -5.80
C ALA A 102 -10.38 16.77 -6.80
N LEU A 103 -9.65 16.50 -7.88
CA LEU A 103 -10.04 15.50 -8.88
C LEU A 103 -10.05 14.08 -8.28
N TYR A 104 -9.03 13.73 -7.49
CA TYR A 104 -8.96 12.42 -6.84
C TYR A 104 -10.16 12.19 -5.90
N LYS A 105 -10.42 13.17 -5.02
CA LYS A 105 -11.53 13.12 -4.08
C LYS A 105 -12.90 13.05 -4.79
N ALA A 106 -13.07 13.83 -5.85
CA ALA A 106 -14.29 13.81 -6.65
C ALA A 106 -14.55 12.45 -7.29
N TYR A 107 -13.52 11.83 -7.86
CA TYR A 107 -13.61 10.49 -8.46
C TYR A 107 -13.98 9.42 -7.42
N VAL A 108 -13.33 9.45 -6.26
CA VAL A 108 -13.62 8.51 -5.16
C VAL A 108 -15.06 8.65 -4.69
N ARG A 109 -15.52 9.88 -4.48
CA ARG A 109 -16.90 10.16 -4.05
C ARG A 109 -17.92 9.65 -5.06
N GLU A 110 -17.74 9.95 -6.34
CA GLU A 110 -18.62 9.47 -7.42
C GLU A 110 -18.69 7.94 -7.44
N ALA A 111 -17.56 7.27 -7.32
CA ALA A 111 -17.50 5.80 -7.29
C ALA A 111 -18.27 5.21 -6.09
N LEU A 112 -18.15 5.82 -4.92
CA LEU A 112 -18.86 5.38 -3.71
C LEU A 112 -20.37 5.63 -3.81
N GLU A 113 -20.79 6.80 -4.28
CA GLU A 113 -22.22 7.16 -4.42
C GLU A 113 -22.96 6.30 -5.45
N ASN A 114 -22.26 5.81 -6.48
CA ASN A 114 -22.83 4.98 -7.53
C ASN A 114 -22.62 3.46 -7.31
N ALA A 115 -21.94 3.05 -6.23
CA ALA A 115 -21.69 1.64 -5.97
C ALA A 115 -22.97 0.91 -5.54
N PRO A 116 -23.36 -0.19 -6.24
CA PRO A 116 -24.45 -1.04 -5.78
C PRO A 116 -24.15 -1.62 -4.39
N ASN A 117 -25.19 -1.84 -3.58
CA ASN A 117 -25.12 -2.41 -2.23
C ASN A 117 -24.40 -1.54 -1.19
N LEU A 118 -24.04 -0.30 -1.52
CA LEU A 118 -23.35 0.60 -0.61
C LEU A 118 -24.26 1.76 -0.20
N THR A 119 -24.39 1.97 1.11
CA THR A 119 -25.06 3.11 1.71
C THR A 119 -24.02 3.98 2.42
N LEU A 120 -24.04 5.29 2.15
CA LEU A 120 -23.19 6.28 2.83
C LEU A 120 -24.01 6.97 3.91
N PHE A 121 -23.40 7.19 5.08
CA PHE A 121 -24.05 7.93 6.17
C PHE A 121 -23.04 8.80 6.92
N GLN A 122 -23.37 10.09 7.08
CA GLN A 122 -22.51 11.05 7.75
C GLN A 122 -22.83 11.11 9.25
N GLN A 123 -22.06 10.41 10.04
CA GLN A 123 -21.98 10.49 11.49
C GLN A 123 -20.64 9.95 11.99
N SER A 124 -20.08 10.57 13.01
CA SER A 124 -18.95 9.99 13.75
C SER A 124 -19.42 8.79 14.57
N VAL A 125 -18.59 7.75 14.63
CA VAL A 125 -18.83 6.57 15.47
C VAL A 125 -18.09 6.74 16.79
N ASP A 126 -18.82 6.62 17.90
CA ASP A 126 -18.30 6.78 19.25
C ASP A 126 -18.15 5.47 20.01
N ASP A 127 -18.93 4.43 19.63
CA ASP A 127 -18.93 3.17 20.34
C ASP A 127 -19.13 1.95 19.43
N LEU A 128 -18.68 0.79 19.92
CA LEU A 128 -18.94 -0.52 19.34
C LEU A 128 -19.99 -1.27 20.17
N ILE A 129 -20.92 -1.93 19.48
CA ILE A 129 -21.84 -2.87 20.10
C ILE A 129 -21.17 -4.24 20.07
N VAL A 130 -20.77 -4.74 21.24
CA VAL A 130 -20.11 -6.04 21.40
C VAL A 130 -21.00 -6.92 22.26
N GLU A 131 -21.34 -8.10 21.75
CA GLU A 131 -22.14 -9.13 22.45
C GLU A 131 -21.41 -10.45 22.41
N GLN A 132 -21.10 -11.04 23.55
CA GLN A 132 -20.40 -12.33 23.66
C GLN A 132 -19.12 -12.40 22.82
N ASP A 133 -18.24 -11.41 22.95
CA ASP A 133 -16.99 -11.29 22.20
C ASP A 133 -17.18 -11.20 20.67
N ARG A 134 -18.32 -10.71 20.22
CA ARG A 134 -18.64 -10.46 18.81
C ARG A 134 -19.07 -9.02 18.59
N ALA A 135 -18.51 -8.35 17.59
CA ALA A 135 -18.98 -7.05 17.14
C ALA A 135 -20.27 -7.23 16.31
N VAL A 136 -21.34 -6.59 16.76
CA VAL A 136 -22.68 -6.70 16.13
C VAL A 136 -23.22 -5.36 15.66
N GLY A 137 -22.44 -4.29 15.78
CA GLY A 137 -22.82 -2.96 15.31
C GLY A 137 -21.99 -1.84 15.93
N VAL A 138 -22.46 -0.61 15.67
CA VAL A 138 -21.82 0.61 16.14
C VAL A 138 -22.87 1.59 16.65
N VAL A 139 -22.42 2.55 17.49
CA VAL A 139 -23.22 3.68 17.98
C VAL A 139 -22.56 4.97 17.53
N THR A 140 -23.33 5.84 16.91
CA THR A 140 -22.85 7.15 16.48
C THR A 140 -22.86 8.17 17.62
N GLN A 141 -22.18 9.29 17.40
CA GLN A 141 -22.13 10.42 18.34
C GLN A 141 -23.52 10.91 18.79
N MET A 142 -24.51 10.85 17.90
CA MET A 142 -25.90 11.23 18.23
C MET A 142 -26.76 10.09 18.78
N GLY A 143 -26.15 8.94 19.10
CA GLY A 143 -26.83 7.81 19.69
C GLY A 143 -27.61 6.92 18.73
N LEU A 144 -27.40 7.07 17.39
CA LEU A 144 -27.93 6.14 16.42
C LEU A 144 -27.19 4.81 16.50
N ARG A 145 -27.95 3.71 16.54
CA ARG A 145 -27.42 2.35 16.60
C ARG A 145 -27.61 1.67 15.25
N PHE A 146 -26.53 1.24 14.65
CA PHE A 146 -26.53 0.43 13.42
C PHE A 146 -26.06 -0.98 13.73
N HIS A 147 -26.80 -1.97 13.26
CA HIS A 147 -26.45 -3.39 13.42
C HIS A 147 -25.91 -3.98 12.12
N ALA A 148 -24.90 -4.83 12.26
CA ALA A 148 -24.32 -5.60 11.18
C ALA A 148 -23.76 -6.93 11.67
N LYS A 149 -23.44 -7.82 10.72
CA LYS A 149 -22.76 -9.10 11.03
C LYS A 149 -21.26 -8.91 11.26
N ALA A 150 -20.65 -7.91 10.59
CA ALA A 150 -19.24 -7.58 10.74
C ALA A 150 -19.03 -6.06 10.73
N VAL A 151 -17.96 -5.61 11.41
CA VAL A 151 -17.56 -4.20 11.50
C VAL A 151 -16.09 -4.07 11.13
N VAL A 152 -15.77 -3.12 10.25
CA VAL A 152 -14.40 -2.77 9.83
C VAL A 152 -14.07 -1.36 10.32
N LEU A 153 -13.04 -1.22 11.15
CA LEU A 153 -12.55 0.07 11.63
C LEU A 153 -11.36 0.56 10.81
N THR A 154 -11.48 1.77 10.26
CA THR A 154 -10.46 2.39 9.41
C THR A 154 -10.20 3.85 9.80
N VAL A 155 -10.06 4.10 11.09
CA VAL A 155 -10.17 5.45 11.69
C VAL A 155 -8.92 6.34 11.54
N GLY A 156 -7.81 5.81 11.04
CA GLY A 156 -6.63 6.63 10.68
C GLY A 156 -6.03 7.41 11.85
N THR A 157 -5.58 8.65 11.58
CA THR A 157 -4.98 9.57 12.57
C THR A 157 -6.01 10.20 13.52
N PHE A 158 -7.28 9.89 13.37
CA PHE A 158 -8.36 10.48 14.17
C PHE A 158 -8.45 9.85 15.56
N LEU A 159 -8.02 8.59 15.70
CA LEU A 159 -8.17 7.82 16.94
C LEU A 159 -7.28 8.39 18.05
N GLY A 160 -7.89 9.06 19.03
CA GLY A 160 -7.15 9.79 20.07
C GLY A 160 -6.25 10.90 19.51
N GLY A 161 -6.61 11.49 18.37
CA GLY A 161 -5.77 12.40 17.61
C GLY A 161 -5.43 13.69 18.35
N LYS A 162 -4.13 14.07 18.34
CA LYS A 162 -3.60 15.29 18.95
C LYS A 162 -2.59 15.95 18.02
N ILE A 163 -2.86 17.20 17.67
CA ILE A 163 -2.05 18.02 16.76
C ILE A 163 -1.09 18.89 17.58
N HIS A 164 0.18 18.98 17.13
CA HIS A 164 1.23 19.79 17.74
C HIS A 164 1.83 20.78 16.72
N ILE A 165 1.94 22.04 17.12
CA ILE A 165 2.70 23.10 16.43
C ILE A 165 3.52 23.82 17.49
N GLY A 166 4.84 23.61 17.52
CA GLY A 166 5.66 24.03 18.64
C GLY A 166 5.16 23.38 19.93
N MET A 167 5.15 24.12 21.00
CA MET A 167 4.67 23.65 22.31
C MET A 167 3.14 23.69 22.47
N GLU A 168 2.45 24.27 21.50
CA GLU A 168 0.98 24.31 21.47
C GLU A 168 0.41 23.00 20.92
N SER A 169 -0.67 22.53 21.55
CA SER A 169 -1.37 21.33 21.10
C SER A 169 -2.89 21.49 21.13
N SER A 170 -3.55 20.78 20.23
CA SER A 170 -5.00 20.73 20.16
C SER A 170 -5.47 19.33 19.77
N SER A 171 -6.68 18.96 20.21
CA SER A 171 -7.33 17.73 19.75
C SER A 171 -7.76 17.87 18.30
N GLY A 172 -7.45 16.88 17.47
CA GLY A 172 -7.82 16.86 16.07
C GLY A 172 -7.36 15.57 15.39
N GLY A 173 -8.10 15.12 14.41
CA GLY A 173 -7.72 13.98 13.58
C GLY A 173 -6.87 14.39 12.37
N ARG A 174 -7.10 15.62 11.92
CA ARG A 174 -6.41 16.35 10.86
C ARG A 174 -6.69 17.82 11.09
N ALA A 175 -5.86 18.74 10.58
CA ALA A 175 -6.12 20.18 10.73
C ALA A 175 -7.51 20.54 10.17
N GLY A 176 -8.36 21.08 11.03
CA GLY A 176 -9.74 21.44 10.73
C GLY A 176 -10.79 20.32 10.91
N ASP A 177 -10.37 19.11 11.24
CA ASP A 177 -11.27 17.97 11.46
C ASP A 177 -11.21 17.49 12.93
N PRO A 178 -12.37 17.14 13.54
CA PRO A 178 -12.42 16.69 14.93
C PRO A 178 -11.76 15.30 15.09
N PRO A 179 -11.25 14.96 16.29
CA PRO A 179 -10.71 13.64 16.59
C PRO A 179 -11.82 12.65 16.97
N SER A 180 -11.49 11.35 16.97
CA SER A 180 -12.32 10.27 17.52
C SER A 180 -11.83 9.90 18.92
N ILE A 181 -12.26 10.62 19.93
CA ILE A 181 -11.83 10.39 21.33
C ILE A 181 -12.68 9.28 21.98
N ALA A 182 -14.02 9.38 21.91
CA ALA A 182 -14.91 8.41 22.56
C ALA A 182 -14.66 6.98 22.05
N LEU A 183 -14.48 6.81 20.73
CA LEU A 183 -14.13 5.51 20.15
C LEU A 183 -12.75 5.02 20.61
N ALA A 184 -11.76 5.93 20.73
CA ALA A 184 -10.44 5.58 21.25
C ALA A 184 -10.52 5.05 22.69
N ASP A 185 -11.27 5.74 23.55
CA ASP A 185 -11.50 5.33 24.95
C ASP A 185 -12.20 3.96 25.01
N ARG A 186 -13.23 3.79 24.18
CA ARG A 186 -13.94 2.51 24.09
C ARG A 186 -13.04 1.35 23.69
N LEU A 187 -12.18 1.54 22.67
CA LEU A 187 -11.26 0.48 22.21
C LEU A 187 -10.19 0.14 23.26
N ARG A 188 -9.81 1.09 24.12
CA ARG A 188 -8.88 0.86 25.23
C ARG A 188 -9.46 -0.01 26.35
N GLU A 189 -10.78 -0.10 26.46
CA GLU A 189 -11.48 -1.00 27.40
C GLU A 189 -11.47 -2.47 26.92
N LEU A 190 -11.23 -2.69 25.62
CA LEU A 190 -11.17 -4.01 25.02
C LEU A 190 -9.76 -4.62 25.17
N PRO A 191 -9.58 -5.95 25.04
CA PRO A 191 -8.33 -6.63 25.35
C PRO A 191 -7.24 -6.45 24.27
N PHE A 192 -7.15 -5.27 23.67
CA PHE A 192 -6.15 -4.95 22.66
C PHE A 192 -4.93 -4.24 23.25
N ARG A 193 -3.78 -4.51 22.68
CA ARG A 193 -2.56 -3.76 22.97
C ARG A 193 -2.55 -2.45 22.20
N VAL A 194 -2.52 -1.35 22.90
CA VAL A 194 -2.58 0.01 22.35
C VAL A 194 -1.26 0.73 22.61
N ASP A 195 -0.81 1.49 21.63
CA ASP A 195 0.31 2.41 21.74
C ASP A 195 0.07 3.64 20.85
N ARG A 196 1.01 4.59 20.83
CA ARG A 196 0.87 5.81 20.05
C ARG A 196 1.94 5.92 18.98
N LEU A 197 1.53 6.39 17.80
CA LEU A 197 2.43 6.76 16.71
C LEU A 197 2.28 8.24 16.38
N LYS A 198 3.29 8.78 15.72
CA LYS A 198 3.34 10.16 15.25
C LYS A 198 3.63 10.20 13.76
N THR A 199 2.93 11.07 13.05
CA THR A 199 3.29 11.48 11.70
C THR A 199 3.29 13.00 11.60
N GLY A 200 3.69 13.55 10.46
CA GLY A 200 3.77 14.99 10.28
C GLY A 200 3.50 15.41 8.84
N THR A 201 3.26 16.69 8.67
CA THR A 201 3.03 17.31 7.37
C THR A 201 3.81 18.62 7.26
N PRO A 202 4.31 19.00 6.08
CA PRO A 202 4.99 20.28 5.90
C PRO A 202 4.01 21.44 5.83
N PRO A 203 4.49 22.68 6.01
CA PRO A 203 3.71 23.86 5.69
C PRO A 203 3.33 23.88 4.19
N ARG A 204 2.18 24.45 3.86
CA ARG A 204 1.74 24.66 2.46
C ARG A 204 2.09 26.06 2.04
N ILE A 205 2.53 26.21 0.80
CA ILE A 205 3.08 27.46 0.24
C ILE A 205 2.18 27.96 -0.90
N ASP A 206 1.99 29.28 -0.96
CA ASP A 206 1.33 29.93 -2.10
C ASP A 206 2.32 30.01 -3.28
N ALA A 207 2.02 29.34 -4.38
CA ALA A 207 2.84 29.30 -5.59
C ALA A 207 3.14 30.68 -6.16
N ARG A 208 2.25 31.67 -5.97
CA ARG A 208 2.44 33.04 -6.44
C ARG A 208 3.57 33.76 -5.73
N SER A 209 3.98 33.29 -4.56
CA SER A 209 5.09 33.81 -3.76
C SER A 209 6.42 33.14 -3.99
N VAL A 210 6.49 32.19 -4.94
CA VAL A 210 7.70 31.39 -5.26
C VAL A 210 8.31 31.86 -6.56
N ASP A 211 9.63 32.01 -6.57
CA ASP A 211 10.41 32.29 -7.79
C ASP A 211 10.84 30.97 -8.46
N PHE A 212 9.98 30.43 -9.33
CA PHE A 212 10.23 29.20 -10.07
C PHE A 212 11.40 29.27 -11.04
N SER A 213 11.83 30.49 -11.44
CA SER A 213 12.98 30.65 -12.34
C SER A 213 14.30 30.17 -11.71
N GLN A 214 14.34 30.09 -10.38
CA GLN A 214 15.50 29.61 -9.64
C GLN A 214 15.45 28.09 -9.36
N LEU A 215 14.35 27.41 -9.71
CA LEU A 215 14.11 26.00 -9.39
C LEU A 215 14.30 25.11 -10.61
N GLU A 216 14.74 23.88 -10.38
CA GLU A 216 14.79 22.85 -11.40
C GLU A 216 13.38 22.24 -11.60
N ALA A 217 12.90 22.26 -12.84
CA ALA A 217 11.64 21.61 -13.20
C ALA A 217 11.87 20.11 -13.42
N GLN A 218 11.02 19.29 -12.80
CA GLN A 218 10.98 17.84 -13.00
C GLN A 218 9.69 17.47 -13.72
N HIS A 219 9.81 17.12 -15.00
CA HIS A 219 8.68 16.66 -15.81
C HIS A 219 8.36 15.19 -15.56
N GLY A 220 7.11 14.80 -15.85
CA GLY A 220 6.70 13.40 -15.92
C GLY A 220 7.34 12.66 -17.09
N ASP A 221 7.18 11.35 -17.11
CA ASP A 221 7.68 10.49 -18.20
C ASP A 221 6.87 10.68 -19.49
N ASN A 222 7.53 10.49 -20.62
CA ASN A 222 6.90 10.44 -21.94
C ASN A 222 7.41 9.20 -22.70
N PRO A 223 6.51 8.27 -23.07
CA PRO A 223 5.05 8.29 -22.89
C PRO A 223 4.63 8.18 -21.40
N THR A 224 3.52 8.85 -21.06
CA THR A 224 3.02 8.88 -19.69
C THR A 224 2.61 7.48 -19.21
N PRO A 225 3.09 7.00 -18.05
CA PRO A 225 2.66 5.74 -17.47
C PRO A 225 1.16 5.73 -17.13
N VAL A 226 0.58 4.53 -17.05
CA VAL A 226 -0.80 4.28 -16.62
C VAL A 226 -0.76 3.35 -15.42
N PHE A 227 -1.53 3.65 -14.38
CA PHE A 227 -1.55 2.83 -13.17
C PHE A 227 -2.46 1.61 -13.28
N SER A 228 -3.74 1.84 -13.63
CA SER A 228 -4.74 0.76 -13.70
C SER A 228 -4.51 -0.14 -14.91
N PHE A 229 -4.69 -1.46 -14.73
CA PHE A 229 -4.78 -2.41 -15.85
C PHE A 229 -5.95 -2.13 -16.79
N MET A 230 -6.94 -1.38 -16.32
CA MET A 230 -8.09 -0.91 -17.10
C MET A 230 -7.91 0.53 -17.64
N GLY A 231 -6.81 1.18 -17.29
CA GLY A 231 -6.57 2.59 -17.59
C GLY A 231 -6.06 2.84 -19.01
N GLN A 232 -6.25 4.08 -19.46
CA GLN A 232 -5.75 4.60 -20.72
C GLN A 232 -5.16 6.00 -20.53
N ARG A 233 -4.11 6.35 -21.29
CA ARG A 233 -3.47 7.68 -21.22
C ARG A 233 -4.42 8.83 -21.47
N THR A 234 -5.45 8.62 -22.28
CA THR A 234 -6.48 9.62 -22.60
C THR A 234 -7.35 10.02 -21.39
N GLN A 235 -7.32 9.25 -20.33
CA GLN A 235 -8.02 9.54 -19.07
C GLN A 235 -7.25 10.53 -18.18
N HIS A 236 -5.96 10.70 -18.41
CA HIS A 236 -5.13 11.59 -17.60
C HIS A 236 -5.50 13.06 -17.84
N PRO A 237 -5.57 13.87 -16.78
CA PRO A 237 -5.72 15.31 -16.90
C PRO A 237 -4.44 15.94 -17.48
N ARG A 238 -4.45 17.26 -17.65
CA ARG A 238 -3.28 18.03 -18.07
C ARG A 238 -2.09 17.74 -17.14
N GLN A 239 -0.93 17.43 -17.74
CA GLN A 239 0.31 17.15 -17.02
C GLN A 239 1.08 18.42 -16.75
N ILE A 240 1.62 18.54 -15.52
CA ILE A 240 2.45 19.67 -15.10
C ILE A 240 3.72 19.14 -14.40
N PRO A 241 4.83 19.91 -14.39
CA PRO A 241 6.02 19.50 -13.66
C PRO A 241 5.89 19.71 -12.15
N CYS A 242 6.68 18.95 -11.39
CA CYS A 242 7.10 19.31 -10.04
C CYS A 242 8.41 20.10 -10.11
N PHE A 243 8.81 20.72 -9.01
CA PHE A 243 10.05 21.48 -8.93
C PHE A 243 10.93 20.98 -7.79
N ILE A 244 12.21 21.29 -7.87
CA ILE A 244 13.20 20.87 -6.88
C ILE A 244 13.89 22.08 -6.30
N THR A 245 13.96 22.15 -4.97
CA THR A 245 14.84 23.04 -4.21
C THR A 245 15.58 22.23 -3.15
N HIS A 246 16.37 22.88 -2.32
CA HIS A 246 17.19 22.24 -1.30
C HIS A 246 17.22 23.06 -0.02
N THR A 247 17.33 22.39 1.12
CA THR A 247 17.79 23.03 2.35
C THR A 247 19.26 23.40 2.21
N ASN A 248 19.73 24.28 3.06
CA ASN A 248 21.12 24.76 3.09
C ASN A 248 21.59 24.97 4.54
N ASP A 249 22.83 25.46 4.72
CA ASP A 249 23.42 25.67 6.03
C ASP A 249 22.58 26.63 6.90
N GLN A 250 22.03 27.70 6.29
CA GLN A 250 21.13 28.63 7.01
C GLN A 250 19.87 27.93 7.48
N THR A 251 19.26 27.09 6.65
CA THR A 251 18.09 26.27 7.02
C THR A 251 18.40 25.39 8.22
N HIS A 252 19.54 24.70 8.17
CA HIS A 252 19.97 23.78 9.23
C HIS A 252 20.31 24.51 10.52
N GLU A 253 20.91 25.70 10.45
CA GLU A 253 21.19 26.53 11.63
C GLU A 253 19.91 27.00 12.31
N VAL A 254 18.91 27.47 11.56
CA VAL A 254 17.59 27.82 12.08
C VAL A 254 16.98 26.67 12.85
N ILE A 255 17.05 25.45 12.29
CA ILE A 255 16.50 24.25 12.93
C ILE A 255 17.25 23.94 14.22
N ARG A 256 18.58 23.87 14.18
CA ARG A 256 19.42 23.54 15.36
C ARG A 256 19.19 24.51 16.52
N ASN A 257 19.05 25.80 16.21
CA ASN A 257 18.85 26.86 17.20
C ASN A 257 17.45 26.85 17.84
N ASN A 258 16.50 26.03 17.33
CA ASN A 258 15.12 25.98 17.82
C ASN A 258 14.67 24.57 18.23
N LEU A 259 15.59 23.63 18.45
CA LEU A 259 15.25 22.26 18.85
C LEU A 259 14.52 22.18 20.19
N ASP A 260 14.86 23.08 21.13
CA ASP A 260 14.18 23.24 22.41
C ASP A 260 12.70 23.63 22.30
N ARG A 261 12.31 24.18 21.13
CA ARG A 261 10.92 24.54 20.81
C ARG A 261 10.19 23.45 20.00
N SER A 262 10.85 22.35 19.71
CA SER A 262 10.25 21.18 19.04
C SER A 262 9.55 20.30 20.07
N PRO A 263 8.25 20.00 19.90
CA PRO A 263 7.53 19.13 20.84
C PRO A 263 8.09 17.71 20.90
N MET A 264 8.75 17.26 19.84
CA MET A 264 9.42 15.95 19.80
C MET A 264 10.71 15.95 20.60
N TYR A 265 11.57 16.95 20.44
CA TYR A 265 12.85 17.06 21.18
C TYR A 265 12.66 17.50 22.63
N ALA A 266 11.58 18.22 22.92
CA ALA A 266 11.19 18.58 24.29
C ALA A 266 10.47 17.46 25.05
N GLY A 267 10.24 16.30 24.43
CA GLY A 267 9.60 15.14 25.06
C GLY A 267 8.07 15.30 25.28
N VAL A 268 7.42 16.21 24.57
CA VAL A 268 5.96 16.42 24.64
C VAL A 268 5.21 15.38 23.80
N ILE A 269 5.81 14.97 22.68
CA ILE A 269 5.29 13.90 21.82
C ILE A 269 5.79 12.56 22.36
N GLU A 270 4.87 11.66 22.69
CA GLU A 270 5.15 10.30 23.16
C GLU A 270 5.29 9.32 21.99
N GLY A 271 4.57 9.56 20.88
CA GLY A 271 4.50 8.71 19.72
C GLY A 271 5.81 8.65 18.93
N ILE A 272 6.19 7.46 18.46
CA ILE A 272 7.34 7.25 17.59
C ILE A 272 7.00 7.68 16.16
N GLY A 273 7.89 8.49 15.56
CA GLY A 273 7.75 8.97 14.18
C GLY A 273 8.28 7.98 13.13
N PRO A 274 7.90 8.15 11.86
CA PRO A 274 8.32 7.26 10.79
C PRO A 274 9.80 7.43 10.44
N ARG A 275 10.53 6.31 10.35
CA ARG A 275 11.94 6.27 9.98
C ARG A 275 12.21 6.79 8.57
N TYR A 276 11.29 6.55 7.64
CA TYR A 276 11.46 6.82 6.22
C TYR A 276 10.72 8.07 5.70
N CYS A 277 10.05 8.79 6.57
CA CYS A 277 9.55 10.15 6.32
C CYS A 277 9.72 10.98 7.59
N PRO A 278 10.98 11.14 8.05
CA PRO A 278 11.26 11.88 9.26
C PRO A 278 10.94 13.35 9.06
N SER A 279 10.71 14.06 10.17
CA SER A 279 10.66 15.52 10.13
C SER A 279 11.97 16.11 9.65
N ILE A 280 11.97 17.38 9.22
CA ILE A 280 13.22 18.02 8.79
C ILE A 280 14.21 18.15 9.95
N GLU A 281 13.72 18.35 11.18
CA GLU A 281 14.52 18.35 12.40
C GLU A 281 15.27 17.04 12.58
N ASP A 282 14.60 15.91 12.39
CA ASP A 282 15.19 14.59 12.46
C ASP A 282 16.27 14.37 11.40
N LYS A 283 16.00 14.83 10.16
CA LYS A 283 16.97 14.70 9.07
C LYS A 283 18.24 15.49 9.37
N VAL A 284 18.10 16.74 9.81
CA VAL A 284 19.23 17.61 10.13
C VAL A 284 20.06 17.05 11.27
N MET A 285 19.42 16.45 12.27
CA MET A 285 20.13 15.88 13.42
C MET A 285 20.75 14.51 13.13
N ARG A 286 20.04 13.63 12.43
CA ARG A 286 20.53 12.27 12.10
C ARG A 286 21.62 12.26 11.03
N PHE A 287 21.59 13.24 10.12
CA PHE A 287 22.55 13.39 9.03
C PHE A 287 23.27 14.73 9.11
N ALA A 288 23.85 14.99 10.29
CA ALA A 288 24.49 16.26 10.64
C ALA A 288 25.70 16.63 9.74
N ASP A 289 26.29 15.65 9.10
CA ASP A 289 27.36 15.79 8.10
C ASP A 289 26.87 16.22 6.70
N LYS A 290 25.56 16.21 6.46
CA LYS A 290 24.97 16.67 5.19
C LYS A 290 24.59 18.15 5.28
N ASN A 291 25.07 18.92 4.33
CA ASN A 291 24.80 20.38 4.23
C ASN A 291 23.52 20.71 3.50
N SER A 292 22.86 19.71 2.90
CA SER A 292 21.71 19.94 2.03
C SER A 292 20.80 18.69 1.98
N HIS A 293 19.51 18.93 1.98
CA HIS A 293 18.48 17.93 1.71
C HIS A 293 17.61 18.39 0.56
N GLN A 294 17.31 17.51 -0.37
CA GLN A 294 16.44 17.77 -1.51
C GLN A 294 14.98 17.90 -1.06
N ILE A 295 14.30 18.92 -1.56
CA ILE A 295 12.89 19.20 -1.31
C ILE A 295 12.14 19.20 -2.65
N PHE A 296 11.12 18.35 -2.74
CA PHE A 296 10.23 18.32 -3.89
C PHE A 296 9.06 19.27 -3.71
N ILE A 297 8.89 20.18 -4.63
CA ILE A 297 7.80 21.13 -4.65
C ILE A 297 6.69 20.56 -5.52
N GLU A 298 5.67 20.05 -4.89
CA GLU A 298 4.58 19.30 -5.50
C GLU A 298 3.32 20.17 -5.57
N PRO A 299 2.81 20.52 -6.76
CA PRO A 299 1.51 21.18 -6.89
C PRO A 299 0.40 20.29 -6.31
N GLU A 300 -0.52 20.87 -5.56
CA GLU A 300 -1.65 20.12 -4.98
C GLU A 300 -2.86 19.99 -5.93
N GLY A 301 -2.80 20.62 -7.09
CA GLY A 301 -3.83 20.53 -8.12
C GLY A 301 -3.60 21.50 -9.27
N LEU A 302 -4.42 21.37 -10.30
CA LEU A 302 -4.37 22.17 -11.51
C LEU A 302 -4.98 23.57 -11.33
N ASN A 303 -5.94 23.69 -10.41
CA ASN A 303 -6.73 24.89 -10.19
C ASN A 303 -6.51 25.50 -8.78
N THR A 304 -5.35 25.25 -8.20
CA THR A 304 -4.95 25.80 -6.91
C THR A 304 -3.52 26.37 -7.00
N HIS A 305 -3.23 27.36 -6.17
CA HIS A 305 -1.88 27.87 -5.98
C HIS A 305 -1.16 27.20 -4.80
N GLU A 306 -1.77 26.21 -4.16
CA GLU A 306 -1.20 25.52 -3.01
C GLU A 306 -0.12 24.54 -3.44
N LEU A 307 1.06 24.64 -2.83
CA LEU A 307 2.20 23.74 -3.03
C LEU A 307 2.48 22.93 -1.78
N TYR A 308 2.83 21.67 -1.98
CA TYR A 308 3.31 20.75 -0.95
C TYR A 308 4.83 20.60 -1.05
N PRO A 309 5.62 21.21 -0.15
CA PRO A 309 7.08 21.05 -0.15
C PRO A 309 7.47 19.74 0.55
N ASN A 310 7.51 18.65 -0.22
CA ASN A 310 7.81 17.32 0.28
C ASN A 310 9.26 17.23 0.76
N GLY A 311 9.45 16.97 2.03
CA GLY A 311 10.76 16.81 2.66
C GLY A 311 11.02 17.74 3.84
N ILE A 312 10.18 18.76 4.07
CA ILE A 312 10.28 19.68 5.20
C ILE A 312 9.11 19.55 6.20
N SER A 313 8.57 18.34 6.37
CA SER A 313 7.60 18.10 7.45
C SER A 313 8.20 18.57 8.79
N THR A 314 7.43 19.32 9.55
CA THR A 314 7.91 19.90 10.80
C THR A 314 6.78 20.16 11.79
N SER A 315 7.10 20.08 13.06
CA SER A 315 6.24 20.52 14.18
C SER A 315 6.81 21.74 14.93
N LEU A 316 7.84 22.37 14.41
CA LEU A 316 8.39 23.61 14.98
C LEU A 316 7.34 24.75 14.97
N PRO A 317 7.45 25.74 15.84
CA PRO A 317 6.54 26.87 15.87
C PRO A 317 6.47 27.61 14.53
N PHE A 318 5.35 28.29 14.28
CA PHE A 318 5.10 28.93 12.99
C PHE A 318 6.16 29.95 12.57
N ASP A 319 6.66 30.77 13.51
CA ASP A 319 7.75 31.72 13.23
C ASP A 319 9.03 31.05 12.74
N VAL A 320 9.34 29.86 13.26
CA VAL A 320 10.47 29.05 12.81
C VAL A 320 10.19 28.42 11.44
N GLN A 321 8.97 27.96 11.20
CA GLN A 321 8.56 27.44 9.87
C GLN A 321 8.75 28.50 8.78
N VAL A 322 8.40 29.75 9.04
CA VAL A 322 8.63 30.86 8.10
C VAL A 322 10.12 31.04 7.81
N GLN A 323 10.97 30.98 8.84
CA GLN A 323 12.44 31.09 8.66
C GLN A 323 13.00 29.93 7.84
N ILE A 324 12.57 28.70 8.12
CA ILE A 324 12.97 27.50 7.36
C ILE A 324 12.59 27.64 5.89
N VAL A 325 11.34 27.95 5.59
CA VAL A 325 10.85 28.07 4.22
C VAL A 325 11.60 29.16 3.47
N ARG A 326 11.73 30.34 4.07
CA ARG A 326 12.38 31.49 3.41
C ARG A 326 13.89 31.41 3.29
N SER A 327 14.55 30.47 3.96
CA SER A 327 15.97 30.18 3.80
C SER A 327 16.29 29.38 2.52
N MET A 328 15.30 28.75 1.90
CA MET A 328 15.50 27.93 0.70
C MET A 328 15.47 28.78 -0.56
N LYS A 329 16.31 28.40 -1.55
CA LYS A 329 16.40 29.07 -2.84
C LYS A 329 15.05 29.07 -3.57
N GLY A 330 14.61 30.23 -4.03
CA GLY A 330 13.32 30.44 -4.72
C GLY A 330 12.14 30.70 -3.76
N PHE A 331 12.36 30.59 -2.44
CA PHE A 331 11.33 30.75 -1.42
C PHE A 331 11.56 31.96 -0.50
N GLU A 332 12.46 32.85 -0.85
CA GLU A 332 12.86 33.99 -0.01
C GLU A 332 11.69 34.89 0.38
N ASN A 333 10.67 34.98 -0.47
CA ASN A 333 9.44 35.75 -0.25
C ASN A 333 8.20 34.86 -0.05
N ALA A 334 8.39 33.56 0.24
CA ALA A 334 7.30 32.61 0.30
C ALA A 334 6.27 32.97 1.38
N HIS A 335 5.00 32.78 1.02
CA HIS A 335 3.86 32.88 1.92
C HIS A 335 3.34 31.47 2.28
N ILE A 336 3.25 31.20 3.57
CA ILE A 336 2.69 29.95 4.09
C ILE A 336 1.17 30.13 4.24
N VAL A 337 0.41 29.31 3.52
CA VAL A 337 -1.07 29.33 3.59
C VAL A 337 -1.62 28.41 4.68
N ARG A 338 -0.87 27.38 5.08
CA ARG A 338 -1.19 26.45 6.17
C ARG A 338 0.10 26.08 6.90
N PRO A 339 0.14 26.10 8.24
CA PRO A 339 1.31 25.65 8.98
C PRO A 339 1.49 24.12 8.84
N GLY A 340 2.74 23.68 8.91
CA GLY A 340 3.07 22.29 9.15
C GLY A 340 2.74 21.91 10.60
N TYR A 341 2.49 20.62 10.83
CA TYR A 341 2.20 20.10 12.18
C TYR A 341 2.58 18.64 12.31
N ALA A 342 2.74 18.19 13.54
CA ALA A 342 2.77 16.78 13.88
C ALA A 342 1.41 16.34 14.42
N ILE A 343 1.03 15.10 14.15
CA ILE A 343 -0.15 14.47 14.72
C ILE A 343 0.23 13.17 15.41
N GLU A 344 -0.18 13.01 16.65
CA GLU A 344 -0.15 11.76 17.41
C GLU A 344 -1.52 11.11 17.40
N TYR A 345 -1.53 9.79 17.35
CA TYR A 345 -2.76 9.01 17.31
C TYR A 345 -2.53 7.61 17.87
N ASP A 346 -3.61 6.97 18.32
CA ASP A 346 -3.57 5.60 18.80
C ASP A 346 -3.46 4.61 17.64
N PHE A 347 -2.64 3.58 17.85
CA PHE A 347 -2.64 2.39 17.00
C PHE A 347 -2.69 1.14 17.87
N PHE A 348 -3.12 0.04 17.27
CA PHE A 348 -3.25 -1.24 17.93
C PHE A 348 -2.21 -2.20 17.41
N ASP A 349 -1.64 -3.01 18.31
CA ASP A 349 -0.61 -3.97 17.94
C ASP A 349 -1.16 -4.95 16.90
N PRO A 350 -0.64 -4.96 15.67
CA PRO A 350 -1.20 -5.78 14.59
C PRO A 350 -0.97 -7.28 14.80
N ARG A 351 -0.17 -7.69 15.80
CA ARG A 351 -0.07 -9.10 16.22
C ARG A 351 -1.36 -9.62 16.86
N ASP A 352 -2.28 -8.72 17.22
CA ASP A 352 -3.64 -9.08 17.68
C ASP A 352 -4.60 -9.36 16.52
N LEU A 353 -4.13 -9.36 15.27
CA LEU A 353 -4.88 -9.68 14.06
C LEU A 353 -4.54 -11.06 13.51
N LYS A 354 -5.57 -11.71 12.97
CA LYS A 354 -5.43 -12.84 12.05
C LYS A 354 -4.95 -12.34 10.68
N GLN A 355 -4.51 -13.24 9.81
CA GLN A 355 -4.14 -12.93 8.42
C GLN A 355 -5.29 -12.32 7.59
N THR A 356 -6.51 -12.48 8.04
CA THR A 356 -7.73 -11.92 7.44
C THR A 356 -8.05 -10.49 7.88
N TYR A 357 -7.20 -9.87 8.69
CA TYR A 357 -7.44 -8.58 9.37
C TYR A 357 -8.54 -8.62 10.44
N GLU A 358 -9.16 -9.77 10.71
CA GLU A 358 -10.03 -9.95 11.85
C GLU A 358 -9.22 -9.93 13.14
N THR A 359 -9.76 -9.28 14.19
CA THR A 359 -9.12 -9.30 15.51
C THR A 359 -9.22 -10.68 16.15
N LYS A 360 -8.20 -11.08 16.91
CA LYS A 360 -8.16 -12.38 17.59
C LYS A 360 -9.12 -12.47 18.78
N PHE A 361 -9.50 -11.34 19.37
CA PHE A 361 -10.27 -11.27 20.62
C PHE A 361 -11.75 -10.98 20.42
N ILE A 362 -12.12 -10.26 19.36
CA ILE A 362 -13.50 -9.87 19.06
C ILE A 362 -13.85 -10.40 17.66
N ASN A 363 -14.74 -11.36 17.59
CA ASN A 363 -15.19 -11.94 16.34
C ASN A 363 -15.98 -10.91 15.50
N GLY A 364 -15.82 -10.94 14.21
CA GLY A 364 -16.51 -10.01 13.31
C GLY A 364 -16.02 -8.57 13.38
N LEU A 365 -14.91 -8.30 14.08
CA LEU A 365 -14.26 -6.99 14.12
C LEU A 365 -12.95 -7.04 13.35
N PHE A 366 -12.82 -6.15 12.36
CA PHE A 366 -11.68 -6.04 11.46
C PHE A 366 -11.02 -4.67 11.57
N PHE A 367 -9.69 -4.61 11.52
CA PHE A 367 -8.94 -3.37 11.52
C PHE A 367 -8.18 -3.20 10.20
N ALA A 368 -8.17 -2.01 9.62
CA ALA A 368 -7.42 -1.71 8.42
C ALA A 368 -6.86 -0.29 8.40
N GLY A 369 -5.67 -0.12 7.84
CA GLY A 369 -5.00 1.16 7.71
C GLY A 369 -4.12 1.52 8.91
N GLN A 370 -4.04 2.80 9.24
CA GLN A 370 -3.13 3.31 10.28
C GLN A 370 -3.40 2.77 11.68
N ILE A 371 -4.60 2.31 11.96
CA ILE A 371 -4.94 1.63 13.22
C ILE A 371 -4.03 0.41 13.48
N ASN A 372 -3.47 -0.18 12.43
CA ASN A 372 -2.54 -1.31 12.48
C ASN A 372 -1.06 -0.90 12.49
N GLY A 373 -0.76 0.38 12.68
CA GLY A 373 0.61 0.88 12.74
C GLY A 373 1.28 1.11 11.39
N THR A 374 0.54 1.15 10.29
CA THR A 374 1.08 1.52 8.97
C THR A 374 0.97 3.01 8.70
N THR A 375 1.82 3.54 7.81
CA THR A 375 1.68 4.86 7.23
C THR A 375 1.79 4.78 5.70
N GLY A 376 0.80 5.33 5.02
CA GLY A 376 0.74 5.40 3.56
C GLY A 376 -0.65 5.06 3.05
N TYR A 377 -1.03 5.76 1.98
CA TYR A 377 -2.34 5.58 1.33
C TYR A 377 -2.47 4.18 0.73
N GLU A 378 -1.37 3.68 0.17
CA GLU A 378 -1.30 2.41 -0.54
C GLU A 378 -1.42 1.22 0.42
N GLU A 379 -0.74 1.30 1.57
CA GLU A 379 -0.89 0.32 2.65
C GLU A 379 -2.31 0.32 3.22
N ALA A 380 -2.90 1.50 3.37
CA ALA A 380 -4.28 1.63 3.83
C ALA A 380 -5.27 1.03 2.83
N ALA A 381 -5.11 1.31 1.54
CA ALA A 381 -5.95 0.75 0.47
C ALA A 381 -5.88 -0.78 0.43
N ALA A 382 -4.67 -1.35 0.49
CA ALA A 382 -4.45 -2.79 0.49
C ALA A 382 -5.12 -3.48 1.69
N GLN A 383 -4.91 -2.95 2.89
CA GLN A 383 -5.54 -3.46 4.10
C GLN A 383 -7.07 -3.32 4.05
N GLY A 384 -7.56 -2.17 3.59
CA GLY A 384 -8.98 -1.89 3.47
C GLY A 384 -9.69 -2.88 2.56
N LEU A 385 -9.14 -3.11 1.35
CA LEU A 385 -9.69 -4.08 0.40
C LEU A 385 -9.76 -5.48 1.03
N MET A 386 -8.70 -5.93 1.66
CA MET A 386 -8.62 -7.26 2.28
C MET A 386 -9.56 -7.39 3.48
N ALA A 387 -9.62 -6.39 4.35
CA ALA A 387 -10.52 -6.38 5.50
C ALA A 387 -11.99 -6.35 5.06
N GLY A 388 -12.33 -5.54 4.07
CA GLY A 388 -13.68 -5.47 3.50
C GLY A 388 -14.11 -6.79 2.85
N LEU A 389 -13.23 -7.42 2.09
CA LEU A 389 -13.45 -8.75 1.53
C LEU A 389 -13.69 -9.79 2.64
N ASN A 390 -12.82 -9.84 3.63
CA ASN A 390 -12.91 -10.83 4.70
C ASN A 390 -14.12 -10.60 5.63
N ALA A 391 -14.48 -9.34 5.87
CA ALA A 391 -15.73 -9.02 6.59
C ALA A 391 -16.96 -9.49 5.79
N SER A 392 -16.93 -9.34 4.47
CA SER A 392 -17.96 -9.86 3.56
C SER A 392 -18.05 -11.39 3.61
N LEU A 393 -16.92 -12.09 3.55
CA LEU A 393 -16.88 -13.56 3.67
C LEU A 393 -17.39 -14.03 5.03
N TYR A 394 -16.94 -13.35 6.10
CA TYR A 394 -17.44 -13.61 7.46
C TYR A 394 -18.96 -13.46 7.56
N SER A 395 -19.53 -12.42 6.96
CA SER A 395 -20.98 -12.17 6.98
C SER A 395 -21.79 -13.26 6.25
N GLN A 396 -21.15 -14.05 5.41
CA GLN A 396 -21.70 -15.16 4.65
C GLN A 396 -21.37 -16.54 5.27
N ASP A 397 -20.75 -16.56 6.44
CA ASP A 397 -20.25 -17.79 7.10
C ASP A 397 -19.27 -18.58 6.21
N LYS A 398 -18.47 -17.86 5.41
CA LYS A 398 -17.42 -18.42 4.55
C LYS A 398 -16.05 -18.22 5.18
N ASP A 399 -15.13 -19.12 4.84
CA ASP A 399 -13.73 -19.01 5.24
C ASP A 399 -13.11 -17.72 4.67
N GLY A 400 -12.30 -17.03 5.48
CA GLY A 400 -11.54 -15.90 5.07
C GLY A 400 -10.41 -16.27 4.10
N TRP A 401 -9.89 -15.27 3.39
CA TRP A 401 -8.79 -15.44 2.47
C TRP A 401 -7.74 -14.34 2.65
N SER A 402 -6.49 -14.73 2.53
CA SER A 402 -5.35 -13.81 2.43
C SER A 402 -4.31 -14.39 1.47
N PRO A 403 -3.72 -13.60 0.58
CA PRO A 403 -2.63 -14.08 -0.25
C PRO A 403 -1.39 -14.35 0.61
N ARG A 404 -0.60 -15.37 0.23
CA ARG A 404 0.68 -15.66 0.88
C ARG A 404 1.76 -14.66 0.46
N ARG A 405 2.88 -14.65 1.19
CA ARG A 405 4.06 -13.82 0.90
C ARG A 405 4.65 -14.05 -0.49
N ASP A 406 4.55 -15.26 -1.03
CA ASP A 406 5.02 -15.59 -2.38
C ASP A 406 4.04 -15.18 -3.49
N GLN A 407 2.81 -14.81 -3.14
CA GLN A 407 1.75 -14.46 -4.08
C GLN A 407 1.57 -12.96 -4.24
N ALA A 408 1.78 -12.17 -3.18
CA ALA A 408 1.50 -10.74 -3.21
C ALA A 408 2.25 -9.95 -2.12
N TYR A 409 2.57 -8.67 -2.42
CA TYR A 409 2.99 -7.71 -1.41
C TYR A 409 1.92 -7.47 -0.34
N VAL A 410 0.64 -7.55 -0.71
CA VAL A 410 -0.48 -7.54 0.24
C VAL A 410 -0.34 -8.67 1.25
N GLY A 411 0.10 -9.85 0.82
CA GLY A 411 0.42 -10.98 1.71
C GLY A 411 1.64 -10.72 2.58
N VAL A 412 2.70 -10.14 2.03
CA VAL A 412 3.88 -9.71 2.80
C VAL A 412 3.48 -8.71 3.89
N LEU A 413 2.64 -7.75 3.56
CA LEU A 413 2.17 -6.71 4.48
C LEU A 413 1.49 -7.30 5.72
N ILE A 414 0.47 -8.12 5.55
CA ILE A 414 -0.25 -8.69 6.70
C ILE A 414 0.59 -9.68 7.48
N ASP A 415 1.41 -10.47 6.79
CA ASP A 415 2.29 -11.41 7.46
C ASP A 415 3.32 -10.70 8.35
N ASP A 416 3.99 -9.65 7.83
CA ASP A 416 4.90 -8.83 8.62
C ASP A 416 4.21 -8.21 9.84
N LEU A 417 3.02 -7.62 9.64
CA LEU A 417 2.27 -6.98 10.72
C LEU A 417 1.84 -7.99 11.79
N SER A 418 1.23 -9.11 11.41
CA SER A 418 0.65 -10.06 12.36
C SER A 418 1.68 -10.95 13.05
N THR A 419 2.88 -11.12 12.48
CA THR A 419 3.94 -11.95 13.05
C THR A 419 4.98 -11.17 13.82
N MET A 420 5.47 -10.08 13.26
CA MET A 420 6.54 -9.27 13.84
C MET A 420 6.02 -8.05 14.61
N GLY A 421 4.83 -7.58 14.28
CA GLY A 421 4.32 -6.31 14.75
C GLY A 421 5.12 -5.12 14.21
N THR A 422 4.90 -3.95 14.78
CA THR A 422 5.70 -2.77 14.45
C THR A 422 5.89 -1.89 15.68
N LYS A 423 7.11 -1.36 15.82
CA LYS A 423 7.47 -0.38 16.88
C LYS A 423 7.56 1.04 16.32
N GLU A 424 7.57 1.17 15.00
CA GLU A 424 7.59 2.44 14.26
C GLU A 424 6.60 2.33 13.10
N PRO A 425 6.13 3.45 12.52
CA PRO A 425 5.19 3.38 11.40
C PRO A 425 5.71 2.50 10.25
N TYR A 426 4.97 1.42 9.97
CA TYR A 426 5.32 0.45 8.92
C TYR A 426 5.11 1.05 7.54
N ARG A 427 6.06 0.82 6.63
CA ARG A 427 5.96 1.15 5.21
C ARG A 427 6.41 -0.02 4.36
N MET A 428 5.75 -0.20 3.22
CA MET A 428 6.13 -1.20 2.24
C MET A 428 7.32 -0.75 1.41
N PHE A 429 8.30 -1.64 1.30
CA PHE A 429 9.45 -1.54 0.39
C PHE A 429 9.65 -2.86 -0.33
N THR A 430 10.23 -2.83 -1.51
CA THR A 430 10.56 -4.05 -2.26
C THR A 430 11.53 -4.97 -1.52
N SER A 431 12.34 -4.41 -0.60
CA SER A 431 13.26 -5.19 0.25
C SER A 431 12.57 -6.11 1.26
N ARG A 432 11.27 -5.90 1.53
CA ARG A 432 10.50 -6.76 2.43
C ARG A 432 10.06 -8.08 1.80
N ALA A 433 10.07 -8.17 0.48
CA ALA A 433 9.69 -9.37 -0.25
C ALA A 433 10.91 -10.21 -0.61
N GLU A 434 10.81 -11.52 -0.43
CA GLU A 434 11.82 -12.52 -0.78
C GLU A 434 11.84 -12.79 -2.29
N TYR A 435 10.67 -12.77 -2.93
CA TYR A 435 10.46 -13.18 -4.32
C TYR A 435 10.13 -12.03 -5.26
N ARG A 436 10.97 -10.97 -5.27
CA ARG A 436 10.71 -9.71 -5.99
C ARG A 436 10.49 -9.88 -7.49
N LEU A 437 11.15 -10.84 -8.12
CA LEU A 437 10.99 -11.06 -9.55
C LEU A 437 9.62 -11.65 -9.89
N LEU A 438 9.01 -12.40 -8.98
CA LEU A 438 7.63 -12.89 -9.12
C LEU A 438 6.60 -11.83 -8.75
N LEU A 439 6.91 -10.95 -7.77
CA LEU A 439 6.01 -9.93 -7.24
C LEU A 439 6.23 -8.56 -7.90
N ARG A 440 6.09 -8.48 -9.23
CA ARG A 440 6.26 -7.23 -9.97
C ARG A 440 4.95 -6.44 -10.06
N GLU A 441 5.05 -5.13 -10.31
CA GLU A 441 3.89 -4.29 -10.63
C GLU A 441 3.16 -4.78 -11.88
N ASP A 442 3.93 -5.07 -12.93
CA ASP A 442 3.41 -5.37 -14.27
C ASP A 442 2.61 -6.68 -14.35
N ASN A 443 2.79 -7.60 -13.41
CA ASN A 443 2.14 -8.92 -13.40
C ASN A 443 1.14 -9.12 -12.25
N ALA A 444 0.76 -8.07 -11.55
CA ALA A 444 -0.14 -8.21 -10.39
C ALA A 444 -1.49 -8.83 -10.78
N ASP A 445 -2.02 -8.51 -11.95
CA ASP A 445 -3.25 -9.11 -12.48
C ASP A 445 -3.11 -10.61 -12.76
N LEU A 446 -1.97 -11.03 -13.32
CA LEU A 446 -1.69 -12.44 -13.59
C LEU A 446 -1.60 -13.29 -12.31
N ARG A 447 -1.27 -12.67 -11.16
CA ARG A 447 -1.18 -13.33 -9.86
C ARG A 447 -2.49 -13.34 -9.08
N LEU A 448 -3.35 -12.34 -9.22
CA LEU A 448 -4.44 -12.05 -8.28
C LEU A 448 -5.82 -11.98 -8.92
N THR A 449 -5.96 -11.59 -10.18
CA THR A 449 -7.29 -11.29 -10.78
C THR A 449 -8.18 -12.53 -10.88
N GLU A 450 -7.64 -13.69 -11.22
CA GLU A 450 -8.42 -14.94 -11.29
C GLU A 450 -9.03 -15.28 -9.90
N ARG A 451 -8.20 -15.26 -8.85
CA ARG A 451 -8.68 -15.50 -7.49
C ARG A 451 -9.67 -14.44 -7.02
N ALA A 452 -9.42 -13.18 -7.36
CA ALA A 452 -10.35 -12.08 -7.05
C ALA A 452 -11.72 -12.26 -7.77
N ARG A 453 -11.72 -12.80 -8.99
CA ARG A 453 -12.96 -13.17 -9.71
C ARG A 453 -13.75 -14.24 -8.98
N GLU A 454 -13.09 -15.30 -8.52
CA GLU A 454 -13.72 -16.36 -7.73
C GLU A 454 -14.34 -15.83 -6.43
N LEU A 455 -13.70 -14.83 -5.82
CA LEU A 455 -14.16 -14.19 -4.57
C LEU A 455 -15.26 -13.13 -4.80
N GLY A 456 -15.63 -12.85 -6.04
CA GLY A 456 -16.70 -11.90 -6.37
C GLY A 456 -16.27 -10.43 -6.45
N LEU A 457 -14.95 -10.14 -6.46
CA LEU A 457 -14.42 -8.77 -6.50
C LEU A 457 -14.34 -8.18 -7.92
N ILE A 458 -14.32 -9.02 -8.95
CA ILE A 458 -14.05 -8.63 -10.34
C ILE A 458 -15.34 -8.69 -11.17
N ASP A 459 -15.65 -7.58 -11.85
CA ASP A 459 -16.76 -7.48 -12.78
C ASP A 459 -16.44 -8.14 -14.14
N ASP A 460 -17.47 -8.28 -14.98
CA ASP A 460 -17.35 -8.93 -16.29
C ASP A 460 -16.44 -8.16 -17.25
N LEU A 461 -16.40 -6.84 -17.16
CA LEU A 461 -15.55 -6.01 -18.02
C LEU A 461 -14.07 -6.24 -17.74
N ARG A 462 -13.67 -6.19 -16.46
CA ARG A 462 -12.30 -6.46 -16.03
C ARG A 462 -11.90 -7.91 -16.34
N TRP A 463 -12.81 -8.84 -16.12
CA TRP A 463 -12.58 -10.26 -16.42
C TRP A 463 -12.35 -10.50 -17.91
N ALA A 464 -13.15 -9.88 -18.78
CA ALA A 464 -12.98 -9.95 -20.23
C ALA A 464 -11.61 -9.37 -20.66
N ARG A 465 -11.23 -8.21 -20.15
CA ARG A 465 -9.95 -7.57 -20.44
C ARG A 465 -8.76 -8.42 -19.98
N PHE A 466 -8.86 -9.04 -18.82
CA PHE A 466 -7.84 -9.94 -18.28
C PHE A 466 -7.65 -11.17 -19.19
N ASN A 467 -8.73 -11.82 -19.60
CA ASN A 467 -8.67 -12.97 -20.49
C ASN A 467 -8.12 -12.60 -21.88
N GLU A 468 -8.51 -11.45 -22.44
CA GLU A 468 -7.94 -10.93 -23.69
C GLU A 468 -6.41 -10.77 -23.60
N LYS A 469 -5.90 -10.21 -22.50
CA LYS A 469 -4.46 -10.07 -22.24
C LYS A 469 -3.77 -11.43 -22.23
N ILE A 470 -4.32 -12.42 -21.52
CA ILE A 470 -3.76 -13.78 -21.46
C ILE A 470 -3.73 -14.42 -22.86
N ASP A 471 -4.81 -14.30 -23.61
CA ASP A 471 -4.89 -14.83 -24.96
C ASP A 471 -3.85 -14.19 -25.89
N ASN A 472 -3.72 -12.86 -25.83
CA ASN A 472 -2.73 -12.11 -26.60
C ASN A 472 -1.29 -12.55 -26.25
N MET A 473 -0.98 -12.69 -24.97
CA MET A 473 0.33 -13.17 -24.51
C MET A 473 0.63 -14.59 -25.03
N THR A 474 -0.32 -15.49 -24.92
CA THR A 474 -0.16 -16.90 -25.32
C THR A 474 0.04 -17.03 -26.82
N LYS A 475 -0.81 -16.37 -27.62
CA LYS A 475 -0.72 -16.38 -29.09
C LYS A 475 0.58 -15.76 -29.58
N GLU A 476 0.97 -14.62 -28.99
CA GLU A 476 2.20 -13.93 -29.40
C GLU A 476 3.45 -14.73 -29.05
N ARG A 477 3.51 -15.30 -27.86
CA ARG A 477 4.63 -16.16 -27.49
C ARG A 477 4.76 -17.38 -28.41
N GLN A 478 3.63 -18.00 -28.79
CA GLN A 478 3.62 -19.10 -29.74
C GLN A 478 4.06 -18.63 -31.13
N ARG A 479 3.58 -17.49 -31.60
CA ARG A 479 3.99 -16.90 -32.89
C ARG A 479 5.50 -16.69 -32.94
N LEU A 480 6.09 -16.13 -31.89
CA LEU A 480 7.54 -15.90 -31.81
C LEU A 480 8.36 -17.21 -31.77
N LYS A 481 7.83 -18.27 -31.17
CA LYS A 481 8.45 -19.62 -31.20
C LYS A 481 8.43 -20.23 -32.60
N ASP A 482 7.36 -20.01 -33.34
CA ASP A 482 7.15 -20.62 -34.65
C ASP A 482 7.79 -19.82 -35.80
N THR A 483 8.14 -18.57 -35.57
CA THR A 483 8.76 -17.70 -36.56
C THR A 483 10.29 -17.75 -36.44
N TRP A 484 10.92 -18.25 -37.49
CA TRP A 484 12.36 -18.50 -37.54
C TRP A 484 13.06 -17.58 -38.54
N MET A 485 14.30 -17.19 -38.20
CA MET A 485 15.21 -16.49 -39.09
C MET A 485 16.54 -17.27 -39.18
N ASN A 486 17.12 -17.34 -40.35
CA ASN A 486 18.43 -17.96 -40.55
C ASN A 486 19.43 -16.93 -41.09
N PRO A 487 20.77 -17.22 -41.04
CA PRO A 487 21.80 -16.26 -41.48
C PRO A 487 21.74 -15.84 -42.96
N LYS A 488 20.89 -16.48 -43.75
CA LYS A 488 20.69 -16.17 -45.18
C LYS A 488 19.32 -15.51 -45.44
N SER A 489 18.53 -15.26 -44.41
CA SER A 489 17.22 -14.62 -44.54
C SER A 489 17.34 -13.18 -45.01
N GLN A 490 16.34 -12.72 -45.76
CA GLN A 490 16.17 -11.30 -46.05
C GLN A 490 16.01 -10.53 -44.72
N GLY A 491 16.67 -9.39 -44.58
CA GLY A 491 16.63 -8.58 -43.35
C GLY A 491 17.64 -9.00 -42.27
N ILE A 492 18.52 -9.97 -42.53
CA ILE A 492 19.54 -10.41 -41.56
C ILE A 492 20.51 -9.31 -41.15
N ASP A 493 20.84 -8.39 -42.06
CA ASP A 493 21.75 -7.29 -41.77
C ASP A 493 21.15 -6.30 -40.76
N ALA A 494 19.83 -6.03 -40.87
CA ALA A 494 19.12 -5.18 -39.91
C ALA A 494 19.09 -5.83 -38.51
N LEU A 495 18.86 -7.15 -38.43
CA LEU A 495 18.94 -7.90 -37.18
C LEU A 495 20.35 -7.86 -36.58
N ASN A 496 21.40 -8.12 -37.41
CA ASN A 496 22.79 -8.15 -36.95
C ASN A 496 23.30 -6.82 -36.43
N GLN A 497 22.72 -5.69 -36.89
CA GLN A 497 23.01 -4.37 -36.34
C GLN A 497 22.49 -4.17 -34.89
N LEU A 498 21.46 -4.91 -34.49
CA LEU A 498 20.88 -4.86 -33.14
C LEU A 498 21.60 -5.83 -32.19
N LEU A 499 22.28 -6.84 -32.71
CA LEU A 499 22.93 -7.89 -31.92
C LEU A 499 24.39 -7.54 -31.60
N LYS A 500 24.83 -7.85 -30.38
CA LYS A 500 26.25 -7.74 -29.99
C LYS A 500 27.14 -8.71 -30.77
N THR A 501 26.59 -9.88 -31.10
CA THR A 501 27.26 -10.90 -31.90
C THR A 501 26.35 -11.30 -33.05
N PRO A 502 26.80 -11.21 -34.31
CA PRO A 502 26.01 -11.59 -35.47
C PRO A 502 25.46 -13.03 -35.37
N MET A 503 24.32 -13.26 -35.98
CA MET A 503 23.66 -14.55 -35.99
C MET A 503 24.41 -15.54 -36.91
N VAL A 504 24.85 -16.66 -36.39
CA VAL A 504 25.60 -17.70 -37.13
C VAL A 504 24.78 -18.96 -37.38
N ARG A 505 23.65 -19.12 -36.73
CA ARG A 505 22.72 -20.25 -36.89
C ARG A 505 21.28 -19.72 -36.85
N GLU A 506 20.35 -20.52 -37.32
CA GLU A 506 18.92 -20.17 -37.21
C GLU A 506 18.47 -20.01 -35.75
N ALA A 507 17.54 -19.09 -35.53
CA ALA A 507 16.95 -18.81 -34.23
C ALA A 507 15.48 -18.41 -34.41
N SER A 508 14.66 -18.79 -33.44
CA SER A 508 13.29 -18.32 -33.35
C SER A 508 13.22 -16.88 -32.82
N GLY A 509 12.08 -16.22 -33.03
CA GLY A 509 11.83 -14.90 -32.43
C GLY A 509 11.95 -14.92 -30.90
N GLU A 510 11.53 -16.01 -30.24
CA GLU A 510 11.70 -16.18 -28.80
C GLU A 510 13.19 -16.30 -28.40
N ASP A 511 14.02 -17.03 -29.15
CA ASP A 511 15.46 -17.14 -28.91
C ASP A 511 16.17 -15.78 -29.07
N LEU A 512 15.75 -14.99 -30.05
CA LEU A 512 16.27 -13.66 -30.27
C LEU A 512 15.87 -12.71 -29.14
N LEU A 513 14.61 -12.77 -28.68
CA LEU A 513 14.10 -11.95 -27.59
C LEU A 513 14.75 -12.27 -26.23
N ARG A 514 15.26 -13.50 -26.02
CA ARG A 514 16.05 -13.87 -24.82
C ARG A 514 17.36 -13.10 -24.70
N ARG A 515 17.87 -12.56 -25.79
CA ARG A 515 19.13 -11.81 -25.76
C ARG A 515 18.94 -10.48 -25.02
N PRO A 516 19.84 -10.12 -24.08
CA PRO A 516 19.68 -8.90 -23.28
C PRO A 516 19.57 -7.61 -24.09
N GLU A 517 20.25 -7.55 -25.23
CA GLU A 517 20.28 -6.39 -26.13
C GLU A 517 19.01 -6.22 -26.99
N MET A 518 18.21 -7.28 -27.15
CA MET A 518 17.00 -7.25 -28.00
C MET A 518 15.77 -6.90 -27.18
N THR A 519 15.04 -5.86 -27.57
CA THR A 519 13.70 -5.56 -27.01
C THR A 519 12.61 -6.13 -27.92
N TYR A 520 11.42 -6.34 -27.35
CA TYR A 520 10.25 -6.77 -28.13
C TYR A 520 9.95 -5.78 -29.27
N GLN A 521 10.02 -4.48 -29.00
CA GLN A 521 9.80 -3.44 -30.01
C GLN A 521 10.80 -3.56 -31.16
N GLN A 522 12.10 -3.64 -30.86
CA GLN A 522 13.13 -3.79 -31.90
C GLN A 522 12.94 -5.05 -32.73
N LEU A 523 12.57 -6.17 -32.08
CA LEU A 523 12.31 -7.44 -32.77
C LEU A 523 11.14 -7.30 -33.75
N THR A 524 10.05 -6.69 -33.34
CA THR A 524 8.81 -6.57 -34.14
C THR A 524 8.86 -5.43 -35.16
N GLU A 525 9.87 -4.57 -35.15
CA GLU A 525 10.20 -3.65 -36.24
C GLU A 525 10.85 -4.36 -37.45
N LEU A 526 11.39 -5.56 -37.24
CA LEU A 526 11.89 -6.39 -38.34
C LEU A 526 10.73 -7.03 -39.10
N GLU A 527 10.75 -6.95 -40.43
CA GLU A 527 9.67 -7.43 -41.29
C GLU A 527 9.26 -8.90 -40.99
N ALA A 528 10.25 -9.76 -40.68
CA ALA A 528 10.03 -11.16 -40.37
C ALA A 528 9.20 -11.40 -39.10
N PHE A 529 9.20 -10.47 -38.16
CA PHE A 529 8.53 -10.57 -36.86
C PHE A 529 7.41 -9.56 -36.68
N ALA A 530 7.13 -8.72 -37.67
CA ALA A 530 5.99 -7.79 -37.66
C ALA A 530 4.65 -8.53 -37.84
N PRO A 531 3.54 -7.93 -37.41
CA PRO A 531 3.44 -6.71 -36.63
C PRO A 531 3.64 -6.95 -35.13
N ALA A 532 3.89 -5.87 -34.38
CA ALA A 532 3.83 -5.87 -32.93
C ALA A 532 2.39 -6.04 -32.41
N LEU A 533 2.24 -6.54 -31.18
CA LEU A 533 0.95 -6.52 -30.49
C LEU A 533 0.51 -5.06 -30.24
N GLU A 534 -0.74 -4.78 -30.46
CA GLU A 534 -1.37 -3.52 -30.04
C GLU A 534 -1.51 -3.45 -28.52
N ASP A 535 -1.75 -4.59 -27.87
CA ASP A 535 -1.82 -4.73 -26.42
C ASP A 535 -0.42 -4.61 -25.80
N GLN A 536 -0.06 -3.40 -25.39
CA GLN A 536 1.26 -3.11 -24.80
C GLN A 536 1.50 -3.85 -23.48
N GLN A 537 0.47 -4.10 -22.67
CA GLN A 537 0.62 -4.87 -21.44
C GLN A 537 0.96 -6.34 -21.73
N ALA A 538 0.33 -6.93 -22.73
CA ALA A 538 0.65 -8.29 -23.17
C ALA A 538 2.06 -8.37 -23.78
N ALA A 539 2.45 -7.40 -24.60
CA ALA A 539 3.77 -7.31 -25.21
C ALA A 539 4.88 -7.22 -24.15
N GLU A 540 4.72 -6.38 -23.14
CA GLU A 540 5.66 -6.26 -22.02
C GLU A 540 5.80 -7.58 -21.26
N GLN A 541 4.69 -8.28 -20.99
CA GLN A 541 4.72 -9.59 -20.31
C GLN A 541 5.43 -10.65 -21.13
N VAL A 542 5.23 -10.71 -22.45
CA VAL A 542 5.96 -11.62 -23.33
C VAL A 542 7.46 -11.39 -23.24
N GLU A 543 7.91 -10.14 -23.33
CA GLU A 543 9.34 -9.81 -23.21
C GLU A 543 9.91 -10.22 -21.84
N ILE A 544 9.27 -9.86 -20.75
CA ILE A 544 9.74 -10.15 -19.39
C ILE A 544 9.78 -11.67 -19.15
N GLN A 545 8.70 -12.39 -19.49
CA GLN A 545 8.64 -13.82 -19.29
C GLN A 545 9.72 -14.57 -20.06
N VAL A 546 9.95 -14.19 -21.32
CA VAL A 546 11.00 -14.82 -22.16
C VAL A 546 12.40 -14.56 -21.60
N LYS A 547 12.69 -13.30 -21.22
CA LYS A 547 14.03 -12.94 -20.73
C LYS A 547 14.36 -13.52 -19.35
N TYR A 548 13.37 -13.63 -18.47
CA TYR A 548 13.58 -14.03 -17.08
C TYR A 548 13.10 -15.45 -16.75
N GLU A 549 12.69 -16.24 -17.74
CA GLU A 549 12.13 -17.58 -17.57
C GLU A 549 12.94 -18.49 -16.64
N GLY A 550 14.25 -18.56 -16.83
CA GLY A 550 15.13 -19.38 -16.00
C GLY A 550 15.23 -18.91 -14.54
N TYR A 551 15.15 -17.61 -14.30
CA TYR A 551 15.16 -17.04 -12.95
C TYR A 551 13.80 -17.24 -12.26
N ILE A 552 12.72 -17.06 -12.99
CA ILE A 552 11.35 -17.27 -12.52
C ILE A 552 11.17 -18.72 -12.08
N LYS A 553 11.59 -19.67 -12.93
CA LYS A 553 11.52 -21.10 -12.61
C LYS A 553 12.28 -21.45 -11.34
N ARG A 554 13.50 -20.93 -11.17
CA ARG A 554 14.29 -21.18 -9.94
C ARG A 554 13.58 -20.67 -8.69
N GLN A 555 12.98 -19.48 -8.74
CA GLN A 555 12.21 -18.96 -7.61
C GLN A 555 10.97 -19.80 -7.32
N GLN A 556 10.29 -20.31 -8.35
CA GLN A 556 9.15 -21.22 -8.17
C GLN A 556 9.57 -22.51 -7.48
N ASP A 557 10.70 -23.12 -7.90
CA ASP A 557 11.25 -24.33 -7.27
C ASP A 557 11.62 -24.09 -5.79
N GLU A 558 12.12 -22.90 -5.46
CA GLU A 558 12.41 -22.49 -4.08
C GLU A 558 11.13 -22.35 -3.24
N ILE A 559 10.10 -21.74 -3.81
CA ILE A 559 8.79 -21.58 -3.16
C ILE A 559 8.18 -22.96 -2.87
N GLU A 560 8.16 -23.86 -3.84
CA GLU A 560 7.61 -25.21 -3.67
C GLU A 560 8.29 -25.96 -2.51
N LYS A 561 9.60 -25.79 -2.37
CA LYS A 561 10.34 -26.37 -1.23
C LYS A 561 9.96 -25.74 0.10
N SER A 562 9.76 -24.42 0.13
CA SER A 562 9.41 -23.69 1.37
C SER A 562 7.96 -23.93 1.81
N LEU A 563 7.06 -24.19 0.87
CA LEU A 563 5.63 -24.37 1.14
C LEU A 563 5.26 -25.70 1.81
N ARG A 564 6.17 -26.68 1.89
CA ARG A 564 5.85 -28.02 2.43
C ARG A 564 5.22 -27.99 3.81
N HIS A 565 5.60 -27.02 4.65
CA HIS A 565 5.06 -26.87 6.02
C HIS A 565 4.37 -25.54 6.26
N GLU A 566 4.25 -24.69 5.23
CA GLU A 566 3.67 -23.33 5.35
C GLU A 566 2.25 -23.36 5.91
N HIS A 567 1.46 -24.32 5.46
CA HIS A 567 0.04 -24.44 5.80
C HIS A 567 -0.26 -25.43 6.93
N THR A 568 0.76 -26.03 7.55
CA THR A 568 0.54 -26.92 8.68
C THR A 568 -0.10 -26.13 9.81
N HIS A 569 -1.35 -26.43 10.11
CA HIS A 569 -2.18 -25.68 11.03
C HIS A 569 -1.70 -25.80 12.48
N LEU A 570 -1.70 -24.66 13.19
CA LEU A 570 -1.50 -24.56 14.63
C LEU A 570 -2.81 -24.07 15.28
N PRO A 571 -3.42 -24.86 16.20
CA PRO A 571 -4.62 -24.41 16.89
C PRO A 571 -4.36 -23.13 17.71
N LEU A 572 -5.26 -22.16 17.64
CA LEU A 572 -5.12 -20.89 18.38
C LEU A 572 -5.19 -21.07 19.91
N ASP A 573 -5.82 -22.16 20.38
CA ASP A 573 -5.93 -22.56 21.78
C ASP A 573 -4.78 -23.48 22.23
N MET A 574 -3.79 -23.72 21.36
CA MET A 574 -2.64 -24.57 21.69
C MET A 574 -1.83 -23.98 22.85
N ASP A 575 -1.63 -24.77 23.88
CA ASP A 575 -0.73 -24.44 24.99
C ASP A 575 0.70 -24.89 24.69
N TYR A 576 1.51 -23.94 24.28
CA TYR A 576 2.92 -24.19 23.92
C TYR A 576 3.79 -24.60 25.11
N ALA A 577 3.35 -24.36 26.35
CA ALA A 577 4.06 -24.83 27.54
C ALA A 577 4.08 -26.37 27.66
N ASN A 578 3.12 -27.05 27.04
CA ASN A 578 3.04 -28.50 26.99
C ASN A 578 3.93 -29.13 25.90
N VAL A 579 4.56 -28.33 25.06
CA VAL A 579 5.48 -28.80 23.99
C VAL A 579 6.88 -29.01 24.55
N LYS A 580 7.22 -30.26 24.88
CA LYS A 580 8.54 -30.58 25.44
C LYS A 580 9.68 -30.26 24.47
N GLY A 581 10.67 -29.52 24.96
CA GLY A 581 11.88 -29.17 24.23
C GLY A 581 11.92 -27.74 23.69
N LEU A 582 10.84 -26.97 23.80
CA LEU A 582 10.87 -25.55 23.52
C LEU A 582 11.51 -24.79 24.69
N SER A 583 12.27 -23.73 24.38
CA SER A 583 12.79 -22.81 25.40
C SER A 583 11.66 -21.92 25.95
N ASN A 584 11.82 -21.40 27.17
CA ASN A 584 10.85 -20.50 27.79
C ASN A 584 10.60 -19.24 26.94
N GLU A 585 11.63 -18.72 26.27
CA GLU A 585 11.50 -17.58 25.35
C GLU A 585 10.60 -17.93 24.15
N VAL A 586 10.81 -19.07 23.51
CA VAL A 586 10.02 -19.54 22.38
C VAL A 586 8.57 -19.78 22.81
N VAL A 587 8.34 -20.42 23.95
CA VAL A 587 6.99 -20.64 24.53
C VAL A 587 6.29 -19.30 24.75
N ALA A 588 6.96 -18.32 25.36
CA ALA A 588 6.39 -16.98 25.59
C ALA A 588 5.99 -16.30 24.28
N LYS A 589 6.86 -16.31 23.27
CA LYS A 589 6.60 -15.71 21.95
C LYS A 589 5.45 -16.38 21.19
N LEU A 590 5.40 -17.70 21.21
CA LEU A 590 4.31 -18.45 20.57
C LEU A 590 2.95 -18.22 21.27
N ASN A 591 2.93 -18.18 22.61
CA ASN A 591 1.73 -17.88 23.37
C ASN A 591 1.26 -16.43 23.18
N GLU A 592 2.19 -15.48 23.01
CA GLU A 592 1.88 -14.07 22.72
C GLU A 592 1.32 -13.89 21.31
N SER A 593 1.96 -14.52 20.31
CA SER A 593 1.64 -14.32 18.88
C SER A 593 0.51 -15.20 18.39
N LYS A 594 0.29 -16.38 19.00
CA LYS A 594 -0.71 -17.38 18.61
C LYS A 594 -0.76 -17.61 17.09
N PRO A 595 0.33 -18.06 16.48
CA PRO A 595 0.39 -18.24 15.02
C PRO A 595 -0.58 -19.31 14.56
N GLU A 596 -1.22 -19.08 13.41
CA GLU A 596 -2.22 -19.99 12.82
C GLU A 596 -1.58 -21.16 12.05
N SER A 597 -0.28 -21.05 11.71
CA SER A 597 0.44 -22.10 10.98
C SER A 597 1.91 -22.18 11.37
N ILE A 598 2.55 -23.30 11.03
CA ILE A 598 4.00 -23.49 11.16
C ILE A 598 4.77 -22.47 10.34
N GLY A 599 4.31 -22.12 9.14
CA GLY A 599 4.93 -21.07 8.31
C GLY A 599 4.94 -19.74 9.01
N ILE A 600 3.82 -19.31 9.58
CA ILE A 600 3.73 -18.08 10.37
C ILE A 600 4.65 -18.14 11.59
N ALA A 601 4.60 -19.26 12.34
CA ALA A 601 5.45 -19.45 13.50
C ALA A 601 6.94 -19.31 13.17
N SER A 602 7.38 -19.81 12.02
CA SER A 602 8.78 -19.76 11.59
C SER A 602 9.31 -18.35 11.33
N ARG A 603 8.42 -17.38 11.06
CA ARG A 603 8.77 -15.98 10.78
C ARG A 603 8.72 -15.08 12.01
N ILE A 604 8.25 -15.58 13.15
CA ILE A 604 8.27 -14.82 14.41
C ILE A 604 9.72 -14.64 14.87
N SER A 605 10.09 -13.41 15.15
CA SER A 605 11.46 -13.06 15.60
C SER A 605 11.88 -13.87 16.83
N GLY A 606 12.98 -14.62 16.71
CA GLY A 606 13.53 -15.46 17.79
C GLY A 606 12.98 -16.88 17.82
N ILE A 607 12.11 -17.28 16.89
CA ILE A 607 11.78 -18.68 16.67
C ILE A 607 12.86 -19.30 15.77
N THR A 608 13.46 -20.39 16.24
CA THR A 608 14.56 -21.05 15.51
C THR A 608 14.06 -22.24 14.67
N PRO A 609 14.80 -22.65 13.62
CA PRO A 609 14.46 -23.87 12.88
C PRO A 609 14.35 -25.12 13.77
N ALA A 610 15.13 -25.18 14.85
CA ALA A 610 15.04 -26.26 15.83
C ALA A 610 13.70 -26.26 16.57
N ALA A 611 13.20 -25.08 16.95
CA ALA A 611 11.88 -24.94 17.57
C ALA A 611 10.76 -25.38 16.62
N ILE A 612 10.84 -25.04 15.34
CA ILE A 612 9.90 -25.48 14.31
C ILE A 612 9.91 -27.00 14.16
N SER A 613 11.08 -27.62 14.14
CA SER A 613 11.20 -29.08 14.09
C SER A 613 10.54 -29.76 15.31
N ILE A 614 10.69 -29.18 16.50
CA ILE A 614 10.05 -29.68 17.73
C ILE A 614 8.52 -29.56 17.63
N LEU A 615 8.00 -28.43 17.12
CA LEU A 615 6.57 -28.25 16.89
C LEU A 615 6.01 -29.29 15.91
N LEU A 616 6.69 -29.53 14.79
CA LEU A 616 6.28 -30.55 13.81
C LEU A 616 6.24 -31.95 14.43
N VAL A 617 7.25 -32.32 15.22
CA VAL A 617 7.27 -33.60 15.95
C VAL A 617 6.12 -33.69 16.95
N HIS A 618 5.81 -32.60 17.65
CA HIS A 618 4.70 -32.56 18.60
C HIS A 618 3.36 -32.75 17.87
N LEU A 619 3.10 -32.01 16.77
CA LEU A 619 1.88 -32.13 15.97
C LEU A 619 1.71 -33.55 15.41
N LYS A 620 2.81 -34.16 14.96
CA LYS A 620 2.81 -35.56 14.48
C LYS A 620 2.39 -36.52 15.58
N LYS A 621 2.92 -36.35 16.80
CA LYS A 621 2.55 -37.20 17.97
C LYS A 621 1.09 -37.03 18.38
N GLN A 622 0.52 -35.85 18.17
CA GLN A 622 -0.90 -35.56 18.48
C GLN A 622 -1.85 -36.01 17.35
N GLY A 623 -1.33 -36.53 16.24
CA GLY A 623 -2.12 -36.91 15.06
C GLY A 623 -2.74 -35.70 14.32
N MET A 624 -2.20 -34.51 14.49
CA MET A 624 -2.68 -33.27 13.88
C MET A 624 -2.12 -32.99 12.50
N LEU A 625 -1.12 -33.74 12.04
CA LEU A 625 -0.60 -33.63 10.68
C LEU A 625 -1.47 -34.39 9.68
N LYS A 626 -1.87 -33.73 8.58
CA LYS A 626 -2.57 -34.39 7.49
C LYS A 626 -1.65 -35.36 6.73
N LYS A 627 -2.20 -36.48 6.21
CA LYS A 627 -1.47 -37.38 5.31
C LYS A 627 -0.93 -36.59 4.09
N GLY A 628 0.38 -36.49 3.95
CA GLY A 628 1.08 -35.67 2.93
C GLY A 628 1.98 -34.58 3.50
N GLU A 629 1.82 -34.21 4.77
CA GLU A 629 2.71 -33.29 5.49
C GLU A 629 3.80 -34.03 6.29
N GLU A 630 3.92 -35.33 6.10
CA GLU A 630 4.75 -36.25 6.91
C GLU A 630 6.20 -36.41 6.40
N ALA A 631 6.77 -35.49 5.61
CA ALA A 631 8.13 -35.67 5.16
C ALA A 631 9.00 -34.42 5.31
#